data_8b2f69cf7a6d7da549c154274c571e0f
#
_entry.id   8b2f69cf7a6d7da549c154274c571e0f
#
_cell.length_a   1.000
_cell.length_b   1.000
_cell.length_c   1.000
_cell.angle_alpha   90.00
_cell.angle_beta   90.00
_cell.angle_gamma   90.00
#
_symmetry.space_group_name_H-M   'P 1'
#
loop_
_entity.id
_entity.type
_entity.pdbx_description
1 polymer ?
#
loop_
_entity_poly.entity_id
_entity_poly.type
_entity_poly.pdbx_seq_one_letter_code
_entity_poly.pdbx_strand_id
1 'polypeptide(L)'
;MIKHNTFLKRVKKQFLHTSTSIEGYFNKFKYFKSNYKKILSTTDNKVILGLGIAVILTLTYFLIPTFYNKDLIKSQIKRELLKKYDINIKFNDELVYSLLPKPHFFTKGLSIVRDEKEIGIADTFKINISLNDFFNFNELEIKDLSFKKTDFKIQKEDFILFKNLLNVEPNENKVHFKNNNIFFITDNDEVLFINKIPNGKFFYDQNSLSNVISFKNEMFNVPF
;
A
#
# COMPACT_ATOMS: atom_id res chain seq x y z
N MET A 1 -0.57 -46.45 -7.42
CA MET A 1 -2.01 -46.01 -7.39
C MET A 1 -2.46 -45.38 -6.07
N ILE A 2 -1.56 -44.91 -5.19
CA ILE A 2 -1.91 -44.45 -3.80
C ILE A 2 -1.88 -42.91 -3.61
N LYS A 3 -1.29 -42.15 -4.53
CA LYS A 3 -1.16 -40.68 -4.38
C LYS A 3 -2.42 -39.86 -4.73
N HIS A 4 -3.36 -40.41 -5.47
CA HIS A 4 -4.57 -39.68 -5.91
C HIS A 4 -5.62 -39.50 -4.78
N ASN A 5 -5.66 -40.45 -3.84
CA ASN A 5 -6.64 -40.44 -2.75
C ASN A 5 -6.36 -39.38 -1.65
N THR A 6 -5.09 -38.98 -1.48
CA THR A 6 -4.68 -38.00 -0.48
C THR A 6 -5.00 -36.55 -0.92
N PHE A 7 -4.89 -36.27 -2.21
CA PHE A 7 -5.21 -34.93 -2.77
C PHE A 7 -6.70 -34.66 -2.67
N LEU A 8 -7.55 -35.60 -3.09
CA LEU A 8 -9.02 -35.47 -2.99
C LEU A 8 -9.49 -35.33 -1.54
N LYS A 9 -8.88 -36.03 -0.59
CA LYS A 9 -9.18 -35.88 0.85
C LYS A 9 -8.81 -34.48 1.37
N ARG A 10 -7.69 -33.91 0.93
CA ARG A 10 -7.28 -32.54 1.32
C ARG A 10 -8.21 -31.47 0.74
N VAL A 11 -8.58 -31.60 -0.54
CA VAL A 11 -9.51 -30.69 -1.21
C VAL A 11 -10.90 -30.75 -0.53
N LYS A 12 -11.40 -31.97 -0.24
CA LYS A 12 -12.68 -32.14 0.46
C LYS A 12 -12.66 -31.56 1.88
N LYS A 13 -11.54 -31.67 2.61
CA LYS A 13 -11.36 -31.09 3.94
C LYS A 13 -11.31 -29.56 3.91
N GLN A 14 -10.64 -28.97 2.90
CA GLN A 14 -10.65 -27.52 2.69
C GLN A 14 -12.05 -27.00 2.31
N PHE A 15 -12.77 -27.71 1.45
CA PHE A 15 -14.13 -27.35 1.06
C PHE A 15 -15.10 -27.40 2.25
N LEU A 16 -15.03 -28.41 3.09
CA LEU A 16 -15.81 -28.52 4.32
C LEU A 16 -15.48 -27.41 5.32
N HIS A 17 -14.19 -27.05 5.47
CA HIS A 17 -13.78 -26.00 6.38
C HIS A 17 -14.23 -24.60 5.88
N THR A 18 -14.25 -24.38 4.57
CA THR A 18 -14.74 -23.13 3.97
C THR A 18 -16.28 -23.03 4.08
N SER A 19 -16.98 -24.13 3.87
CA SER A 19 -18.46 -24.21 4.01
C SER A 19 -18.90 -23.91 5.44
N THR A 20 -18.27 -24.52 6.45
CA THR A 20 -18.59 -24.26 7.89
C THR A 20 -18.25 -22.82 8.30
N SER A 21 -17.21 -22.22 7.73
CA SER A 21 -16.89 -20.81 7.97
C SER A 21 -17.95 -19.89 7.37
N ILE A 22 -18.40 -20.16 6.16
CA ILE A 22 -19.46 -19.41 5.48
C ILE A 22 -20.79 -19.53 6.24
N GLU A 23 -21.17 -20.73 6.67
CA GLU A 23 -22.37 -20.93 7.53
C GLU A 23 -22.26 -20.19 8.85
N GLY A 24 -21.07 -20.15 9.47
CA GLY A 24 -20.82 -19.38 10.69
C GLY A 24 -21.02 -17.87 10.48
N TYR A 25 -20.61 -17.31 9.35
CA TYR A 25 -20.87 -15.92 8.98
C TYR A 25 -22.35 -15.67 8.69
N PHE A 26 -23.03 -16.57 7.95
CA PHE A 26 -24.47 -16.46 7.69
C PHE A 26 -25.30 -16.55 8.97
N ASN A 27 -24.94 -17.41 9.91
CA ASN A 27 -25.62 -17.51 11.19
C ASN A 27 -25.41 -16.27 12.06
N LYS A 28 -24.18 -15.69 12.08
CA LYS A 28 -23.95 -14.39 12.73
C LYS A 28 -24.76 -13.28 12.09
N PHE A 29 -24.87 -13.26 10.77
CA PHE A 29 -25.71 -12.29 10.04
C PHE A 29 -27.21 -12.46 10.36
N LYS A 30 -27.67 -13.69 10.48
CA LYS A 30 -29.08 -14.01 10.84
C LYS A 30 -29.39 -13.59 12.30
N TYR A 31 -28.46 -13.79 13.21
CA TYR A 31 -28.54 -13.29 14.59
C TYR A 31 -28.54 -11.76 14.66
N PHE A 32 -27.68 -11.13 13.88
CA PHE A 32 -27.68 -9.68 13.74
C PHE A 32 -29.00 -9.14 13.20
N LYS A 33 -29.58 -9.81 12.18
CA LYS A 33 -30.88 -9.47 11.59
C LYS A 33 -32.06 -9.61 12.56
N SER A 34 -31.99 -10.52 13.50
CA SER A 34 -33.01 -10.67 14.54
C SER A 34 -32.94 -9.60 15.63
N ASN A 35 -31.71 -9.27 16.05
CA ASN A 35 -31.48 -8.31 17.14
C ASN A 35 -31.67 -6.86 16.71
N TYR A 36 -31.35 -6.49 15.44
CA TYR A 36 -31.51 -5.09 15.03
C TYR A 36 -32.99 -4.66 14.99
N LYS A 37 -33.94 -5.57 14.65
CA LYS A 37 -35.38 -5.26 14.72
C LYS A 37 -35.84 -4.92 16.14
N LYS A 38 -35.32 -5.64 17.15
CA LYS A 38 -35.63 -5.38 18.55
C LYS A 38 -34.99 -4.06 19.03
N ILE A 39 -33.75 -3.77 18.62
CA ILE A 39 -33.07 -2.53 18.92
C ILE A 39 -33.81 -1.35 18.27
N LEU A 40 -34.17 -1.45 16.99
CA LEU A 40 -34.90 -0.40 16.28
C LEU A 40 -36.29 -0.13 16.88
N SER A 41 -36.97 -1.16 17.39
CA SER A 41 -38.34 -0.99 17.98
C SER A 41 -38.30 -0.39 19.40
N THR A 42 -37.18 -0.48 20.10
CA THR A 42 -37.01 0.06 21.46
C THR A 42 -36.25 1.39 21.51
N THR A 43 -35.63 1.81 20.40
CA THR A 43 -34.85 3.05 20.32
C THR A 43 -35.71 4.19 19.79
N ASP A 44 -35.64 5.36 20.43
CA ASP A 44 -36.33 6.56 19.97
C ASP A 44 -35.95 6.88 18.51
N ASN A 45 -36.96 7.15 17.68
CA ASN A 45 -36.77 7.50 16.27
C ASN A 45 -35.81 8.65 16.06
N LYS A 46 -35.69 9.60 17.01
CA LYS A 46 -34.74 10.70 16.97
C LYS A 46 -33.30 10.22 17.06
N VAL A 47 -33.01 9.20 17.87
CA VAL A 47 -31.67 8.60 18.01
C VAL A 47 -31.30 7.86 16.72
N ILE A 48 -32.23 7.13 16.14
CA ILE A 48 -32.02 6.41 14.86
C ILE A 48 -31.73 7.40 13.73
N LEU A 49 -32.49 8.49 13.67
CA LEU A 49 -32.29 9.56 12.70
C LEU A 49 -30.92 10.22 12.90
N GLY A 50 -30.55 10.57 14.14
CA GLY A 50 -29.26 11.15 14.48
C GLY A 50 -28.08 10.25 14.09
N LEU A 51 -28.15 8.94 14.37
CA LEU A 51 -27.16 7.95 13.94
C LEU A 51 -27.07 7.86 12.41
N GLY A 52 -28.21 7.87 11.72
CA GLY A 52 -28.26 7.85 10.26
C GLY A 52 -27.54 9.05 9.65
N ILE A 53 -27.82 10.25 10.16
CA ILE A 53 -27.17 11.50 9.73
C ILE A 53 -25.65 11.42 10.01
N ALA A 54 -25.24 10.97 11.20
CA ALA A 54 -23.84 10.84 11.56
C ALA A 54 -23.08 9.89 10.60
N VAL A 55 -23.69 8.75 10.26
CA VAL A 55 -23.11 7.81 9.30
C VAL A 55 -22.97 8.44 7.90
N ILE A 56 -24.01 9.14 7.43
CA ILE A 56 -23.97 9.82 6.13
C ILE A 56 -22.86 10.88 6.11
N LEU A 57 -22.76 11.72 7.14
CA LEU A 57 -21.72 12.75 7.24
C LEU A 57 -20.33 12.13 7.25
N THR A 58 -20.13 11.03 7.99
CA THR A 58 -18.87 10.30 8.04
C THR A 58 -18.49 9.73 6.67
N LEU A 59 -19.43 9.09 5.98
CA LEU A 59 -19.20 8.57 4.63
C LEU A 59 -18.88 9.68 3.64
N THR A 60 -19.64 10.79 3.69
CA THR A 60 -19.39 11.96 2.86
C THR A 60 -17.99 12.51 3.09
N TYR A 61 -17.56 12.63 4.34
CA TYR A 61 -16.21 13.06 4.70
C TYR A 61 -15.13 12.18 4.06
N PHE A 62 -15.28 10.86 4.13
CA PHE A 62 -14.32 9.93 3.52
C PHE A 62 -14.34 9.93 1.99
N LEU A 63 -15.39 10.44 1.37
CA LEU A 63 -15.48 10.54 -0.10
C LEU A 63 -14.89 11.85 -0.64
N ILE A 64 -14.62 12.85 0.21
CA ILE A 64 -14.07 14.15 -0.20
C ILE A 64 -12.85 14.01 -1.12
N PRO A 65 -11.83 13.14 -0.83
CA PRO A 65 -10.65 13.02 -1.69
C PRO A 65 -10.94 12.54 -3.12
N THR A 66 -12.12 11.99 -3.38
CA THR A 66 -12.54 11.60 -4.74
C THR A 66 -12.66 12.82 -5.65
N PHE A 67 -12.96 14.00 -5.08
CA PHE A 67 -13.15 15.25 -5.81
C PHE A 67 -11.88 16.08 -5.94
N TYR A 68 -10.76 15.62 -5.40
CA TYR A 68 -9.49 16.32 -5.51
C TYR A 68 -9.02 16.39 -6.97
N ASN A 69 -8.36 17.49 -7.32
CA ASN A 69 -7.70 17.62 -8.61
C ASN A 69 -6.50 16.65 -8.68
N LYS A 70 -6.63 15.61 -9.47
CA LYS A 70 -5.64 14.54 -9.59
C LYS A 70 -4.28 15.04 -10.10
N ASP A 71 -4.26 16.07 -10.95
CA ASP A 71 -3.02 16.62 -11.48
C ASP A 71 -2.28 17.46 -10.45
N LEU A 72 -2.98 18.17 -9.58
CA LEU A 72 -2.38 18.83 -8.42
C LEU A 72 -1.76 17.81 -7.47
N ILE A 73 -2.48 16.71 -7.18
CA ILE A 73 -1.96 15.63 -6.33
C ILE A 73 -0.73 14.96 -6.95
N LYS A 74 -0.77 14.63 -8.24
CA LYS A 74 0.39 14.08 -8.96
C LYS A 74 1.60 15.01 -8.87
N SER A 75 1.39 16.31 -9.05
CA SER A 75 2.45 17.32 -8.97
C SER A 75 3.03 17.44 -7.55
N GLN A 76 2.18 17.39 -6.53
CA GLN A 76 2.60 17.41 -5.14
C GLN A 76 3.42 16.16 -4.78
N ILE A 77 2.96 14.98 -5.18
CA ILE A 77 3.68 13.71 -4.95
C ILE A 77 5.06 13.75 -5.62
N LYS A 78 5.14 14.20 -6.88
CA LYS A 78 6.41 14.35 -7.60
C LYS A 78 7.38 15.26 -6.84
N ARG A 79 6.90 16.42 -6.40
CA ARG A 79 7.68 17.40 -5.66
C ARG A 79 8.18 16.85 -4.32
N GLU A 80 7.33 16.15 -3.57
CA GLU A 80 7.70 15.54 -2.30
C GLU A 80 8.75 14.43 -2.47
N LEU A 81 8.59 13.57 -3.49
CA LEU A 81 9.55 12.49 -3.75
C LEU A 81 10.89 13.04 -4.25
N LEU A 82 10.87 14.06 -5.10
CA LEU A 82 12.09 14.73 -5.56
C LEU A 82 12.82 15.40 -4.41
N LYS A 83 12.09 16.14 -3.57
CA LYS A 83 12.68 16.86 -2.42
C LYS A 83 13.27 15.90 -1.38
N LYS A 84 12.54 14.81 -1.05
CA LYS A 84 12.91 13.91 0.06
C LYS A 84 13.87 12.81 -0.36
N TYR A 85 13.78 12.33 -1.58
CA TYR A 85 14.49 11.11 -2.00
C TYR A 85 15.36 11.30 -3.24
N ASP A 86 15.39 12.51 -3.81
CA ASP A 86 16.10 12.80 -5.07
C ASP A 86 15.70 11.88 -6.23
N ILE A 87 14.43 11.50 -6.24
CA ILE A 87 13.85 10.68 -7.30
C ILE A 87 12.65 11.36 -7.95
N ASN A 88 12.59 11.26 -9.26
CA ASN A 88 11.43 11.70 -10.02
C ASN A 88 10.55 10.51 -10.39
N ILE A 89 9.26 10.74 -10.58
CA ILE A 89 8.32 9.70 -10.98
C ILE A 89 7.50 10.13 -12.20
N LYS A 90 7.21 9.15 -13.07
CA LYS A 90 6.27 9.31 -14.17
C LYS A 90 5.08 8.39 -13.93
N PHE A 91 3.89 8.97 -13.88
CA PHE A 91 2.65 8.20 -13.80
C PHE A 91 2.28 7.72 -15.21
N ASN A 92 2.23 6.41 -15.40
CA ASN A 92 1.85 5.81 -16.68
C ASN A 92 0.31 5.65 -16.77
N ASP A 93 -0.34 5.55 -15.60
CA ASP A 93 -1.79 5.43 -15.47
C ASP A 93 -2.42 6.56 -14.64
N GLU A 94 -3.74 6.55 -14.56
CA GLU A 94 -4.48 7.47 -13.73
C GLU A 94 -4.26 7.21 -12.24
N LEU A 95 -4.30 8.29 -11.47
CA LEU A 95 -4.33 8.23 -10.03
C LEU A 95 -5.78 8.03 -9.55
N VAL A 96 -6.01 6.93 -8.84
CA VAL A 96 -7.34 6.54 -8.36
C VAL A 96 -7.38 6.58 -6.83
N TYR A 97 -8.44 7.16 -6.29
CA TYR A 97 -8.70 7.13 -4.85
C TYR A 97 -9.43 5.83 -4.45
N SER A 98 -9.07 5.28 -3.31
CA SER A 98 -9.75 4.15 -2.68
C SER A 98 -9.85 4.35 -1.18
N LEU A 99 -11.03 4.06 -0.64
CA LEU A 99 -11.30 4.18 0.80
C LEU A 99 -10.78 3.00 1.61
N LEU A 100 -10.80 1.79 1.03
CA LEU A 100 -10.50 0.56 1.75
C LEU A 100 -9.14 -0.02 1.37
N PRO A 101 -8.40 -0.64 2.32
CA PRO A 101 -8.69 -0.78 3.77
C PRO A 101 -8.42 0.48 4.59
N LYS A 102 -7.73 1.43 4.05
CA LYS A 102 -7.45 2.79 4.57
C LYS A 102 -7.53 3.75 3.40
N PRO A 103 -7.92 5.01 3.59
CA PRO A 103 -7.92 6.01 2.53
C PRO A 103 -6.56 6.15 1.88
N HIS A 104 -6.50 5.94 0.57
CA HIS A 104 -5.26 6.00 -0.20
C HIS A 104 -5.53 6.35 -1.66
N PHE A 105 -4.53 6.97 -2.29
CA PHE A 105 -4.43 7.02 -3.74
C PHE A 105 -3.55 5.88 -4.23
N PHE A 106 -3.85 5.37 -5.40
CA PHE A 106 -3.00 4.39 -6.07
C PHE A 106 -2.99 4.60 -7.58
N THR A 107 -1.91 4.18 -8.19
CA THR A 107 -1.76 4.09 -9.64
C THR A 107 -1.15 2.74 -10.01
N LYS A 108 -1.44 2.28 -11.21
CA LYS A 108 -0.75 1.15 -11.84
C LYS A 108 0.28 1.70 -12.81
N GLY A 109 1.43 1.03 -12.95
CA GLY A 109 2.44 1.47 -13.89
C GLY A 109 3.06 2.82 -13.53
N LEU A 110 4.01 2.83 -12.61
CA LEU A 110 4.79 3.99 -12.23
C LEU A 110 6.25 3.77 -12.63
N SER A 111 6.83 4.69 -13.41
CA SER A 111 8.27 4.70 -13.67
C SER A 111 8.98 5.60 -12.67
N ILE A 112 10.07 5.11 -12.10
CA ILE A 112 10.95 5.83 -11.19
C ILE A 112 12.18 6.26 -12.00
N VAL A 113 12.42 7.56 -12.04
CA VAL A 113 13.45 8.16 -12.90
C VAL A 113 14.43 8.94 -12.03
N ARG A 114 15.72 8.79 -12.30
CA ARG A 114 16.80 9.58 -11.73
C ARG A 114 17.78 9.97 -12.83
N ASP A 115 18.19 11.22 -12.84
CA ASP A 115 19.13 11.75 -13.85
C ASP A 115 18.73 11.34 -15.29
N GLU A 116 17.42 11.49 -15.61
CA GLU A 116 16.79 11.11 -16.89
C GLU A 116 16.76 9.60 -17.19
N LYS A 117 17.40 8.77 -16.35
CA LYS A 117 17.42 7.32 -16.47
C LYS A 117 16.28 6.67 -15.68
N GLU A 118 15.59 5.70 -16.28
CA GLU A 118 14.60 4.89 -15.58
C GLU A 118 15.31 3.84 -14.71
N ILE A 119 15.22 4.02 -13.40
CA ILE A 119 15.84 3.13 -12.39
C ILE A 119 14.85 2.15 -11.79
N GLY A 120 13.59 2.24 -12.12
CA GLY A 120 12.59 1.29 -11.62
C GLY A 120 11.22 1.44 -12.26
N ILE A 121 10.51 0.32 -12.33
CA ILE A 121 9.12 0.26 -12.78
C ILE A 121 8.30 -0.44 -11.71
N ALA A 122 7.29 0.25 -11.18
CA ALA A 122 6.36 -0.29 -10.21
C ALA A 122 5.03 -0.68 -10.86
N ASP A 123 4.60 -1.93 -10.67
CA ASP A 123 3.26 -2.38 -11.09
C ASP A 123 2.15 -1.65 -10.33
N THR A 124 2.36 -1.42 -9.04
CA THR A 124 1.40 -0.66 -8.22
C THR A 124 2.14 0.25 -7.25
N PHE A 125 1.78 1.52 -7.26
CA PHE A 125 2.22 2.52 -6.30
C PHE A 125 1.01 3.02 -5.50
N LYS A 126 1.15 3.06 -4.15
CA LYS A 126 0.10 3.52 -3.24
C LYS A 126 0.61 4.60 -2.32
N ILE A 127 -0.28 5.53 -2.02
CA ILE A 127 -0.03 6.68 -1.15
C ILE A 127 -1.14 6.72 -0.11
N ASN A 128 -0.82 6.35 1.13
CA ASN A 128 -1.73 6.49 2.24
C ASN A 128 -1.74 7.95 2.68
N ILE A 129 -2.93 8.50 2.85
CA ILE A 129 -3.14 9.89 3.23
C ILE A 129 -3.60 10.01 4.67
N SER A 130 -3.33 11.16 5.28
CA SER A 130 -3.85 11.49 6.59
C SER A 130 -5.36 11.63 6.55
N LEU A 131 -6.00 11.28 7.67
CA LEU A 131 -7.45 11.46 7.85
C LEU A 131 -7.79 12.84 8.42
N ASN A 132 -6.78 13.63 8.80
CA ASN A 132 -7.02 14.78 9.65
C ASN A 132 -7.57 15.99 8.92
N ASP A 133 -7.31 16.10 7.60
CA ASP A 133 -7.68 17.31 6.87
C ASP A 133 -8.09 17.04 5.42
N PHE A 134 -9.25 16.36 5.24
CA PHE A 134 -9.80 16.15 3.90
C PHE A 134 -10.45 17.39 3.28
N PHE A 135 -10.57 18.47 4.01
CA PHE A 135 -11.09 19.73 3.47
C PHE A 135 -9.99 20.60 2.85
N ASN A 136 -8.72 20.25 3.06
CA ASN A 136 -7.62 20.95 2.40
C ASN A 136 -7.40 20.40 0.99
N PHE A 137 -8.08 21.00 0.01
CA PHE A 137 -8.03 20.57 -1.40
C PHE A 137 -6.69 20.87 -2.08
N ASN A 138 -5.86 21.71 -1.49
CA ASN A 138 -4.62 22.20 -2.08
C ASN A 138 -3.38 21.46 -1.58
N GLU A 139 -3.46 20.81 -0.42
CA GLU A 139 -2.32 20.16 0.21
C GLU A 139 -2.72 18.80 0.78
N LEU A 140 -1.99 17.78 0.36
CA LEU A 140 -2.21 16.40 0.76
C LEU A 140 -1.16 15.99 1.77
N GLU A 141 -1.57 15.64 2.99
CA GLU A 141 -0.67 15.07 3.97
C GLU A 141 -0.42 13.59 3.66
N ILE A 142 0.78 13.27 3.17
CA ILE A 142 1.22 11.91 2.87
C ILE A 142 1.70 11.26 4.16
N LYS A 143 1.15 10.09 4.53
CA LYS A 143 1.60 9.29 5.67
C LYS A 143 2.58 8.20 5.29
N ASP A 144 2.21 7.38 4.33
CA ASP A 144 3.01 6.24 3.92
C ASP A 144 3.00 6.11 2.40
N LEU A 145 4.10 5.63 1.87
CA LEU A 145 4.26 5.23 0.48
C LEU A 145 4.40 3.72 0.38
N SER A 146 3.92 3.12 -0.69
CA SER A 146 4.09 1.69 -0.90
C SER A 146 4.32 1.36 -2.37
N PHE A 147 5.45 0.71 -2.62
CA PHE A 147 5.84 0.16 -3.91
C PHE A 147 5.56 -1.34 -3.91
N LYS A 148 4.81 -1.81 -4.88
CA LYS A 148 4.45 -3.22 -4.98
C LYS A 148 4.78 -3.75 -6.37
N LYS A 149 5.44 -4.91 -6.39
CA LYS A 149 5.93 -5.55 -7.61
C LYS A 149 6.73 -4.56 -8.45
N THR A 150 7.77 -4.02 -7.84
CA THR A 150 8.65 -3.05 -8.47
C THR A 150 9.95 -3.73 -8.85
N ASP A 151 10.36 -3.54 -10.08
CA ASP A 151 11.64 -3.96 -10.59
C ASP A 151 12.57 -2.74 -10.62
N PHE A 152 13.54 -2.72 -9.72
CA PHE A 152 14.59 -1.71 -9.66
C PHE A 152 15.82 -2.18 -10.43
N LYS A 153 16.36 -1.34 -11.29
CA LYS A 153 17.63 -1.55 -11.99
C LYS A 153 18.68 -0.63 -11.36
N ILE A 154 19.65 -1.21 -10.68
CA ILE A 154 20.65 -0.49 -9.91
C ILE A 154 22.01 -0.74 -10.50
N GLN A 155 22.71 0.32 -10.89
CA GLN A 155 24.13 0.32 -11.29
C GLN A 155 25.01 0.69 -10.10
N LYS A 156 26.30 0.56 -10.25
CA LYS A 156 27.28 0.86 -9.20
C LYS A 156 27.17 2.31 -8.71
N GLU A 157 26.94 3.25 -9.61
CA GLU A 157 26.81 4.68 -9.33
C GLU A 157 25.55 4.99 -8.50
N ASP A 158 24.52 4.18 -8.65
CA ASP A 158 23.25 4.35 -7.91
C ASP A 158 23.36 4.01 -6.42
N PHE A 159 24.44 3.35 -5.97
CA PHE A 159 24.67 3.07 -4.55
C PHE A 159 24.80 4.34 -3.70
N ILE A 160 25.23 5.44 -4.29
CA ILE A 160 25.26 6.73 -3.61
C ILE A 160 23.86 7.19 -3.17
N LEU A 161 22.83 6.82 -3.93
CA LEU A 161 21.42 7.09 -3.58
C LEU A 161 21.05 6.43 -2.24
N PHE A 162 21.41 5.17 -2.04
CA PHE A 162 21.11 4.47 -0.78
C PHE A 162 21.85 5.11 0.40
N LYS A 163 23.10 5.51 0.19
CA LYS A 163 23.88 6.25 1.20
C LYS A 163 23.22 7.58 1.54
N ASN A 164 22.78 8.32 0.53
CA ASN A 164 22.11 9.60 0.71
C ASN A 164 20.76 9.44 1.42
N LEU A 165 19.96 8.43 1.07
CA LEU A 165 18.69 8.14 1.74
C LEU A 165 18.85 7.89 3.24
N LEU A 166 19.94 7.26 3.66
CA LEU A 166 20.19 7.00 5.08
C LEU A 166 20.61 8.27 5.84
N ASN A 167 21.20 9.24 5.15
CA ASN A 167 21.76 10.47 5.74
C ASN A 167 20.81 11.69 5.63
N VAL A 168 19.65 11.55 5.01
CA VAL A 168 18.65 12.62 4.90
C VAL A 168 18.00 12.89 6.26
N GLU A 169 17.42 14.09 6.41
CA GLU A 169 16.59 14.45 7.57
C GLU A 169 15.57 13.37 7.93
N PRO A 170 15.14 13.27 9.21
CA PRO A 170 14.22 12.24 9.68
C PRO A 170 13.03 12.05 8.75
N ASN A 171 12.89 10.85 8.21
CA ASN A 171 11.81 10.56 7.28
C ASN A 171 10.55 10.19 8.06
N GLU A 172 9.66 11.14 8.23
CA GLU A 172 8.39 10.92 8.93
C GLU A 172 7.48 9.94 8.18
N ASN A 173 7.65 9.82 6.86
CA ASN A 173 6.84 8.95 6.02
C ASN A 173 7.48 7.57 5.91
N LYS A 174 6.71 6.52 6.18
CA LYS A 174 7.19 5.15 5.97
C LYS A 174 7.05 4.77 4.50
N VAL A 175 8.12 4.18 3.94
CA VAL A 175 8.08 3.59 2.60
C VAL A 175 8.06 2.07 2.72
N HIS A 176 7.07 1.45 2.12
CA HIS A 176 6.88 0.00 2.14
C HIS A 176 7.21 -0.59 0.77
N PHE A 177 7.93 -1.70 0.78
CA PHE A 177 8.27 -2.48 -0.40
C PHE A 177 7.62 -3.85 -0.28
N LYS A 178 6.90 -4.30 -1.32
CA LYS A 178 6.23 -5.59 -1.31
C LYS A 178 6.38 -6.32 -2.63
N ASN A 179 6.99 -7.50 -2.59
CA ASN A 179 7.27 -8.34 -3.76
C ASN A 179 8.05 -7.57 -4.84
N ASN A 180 9.13 -6.91 -4.46
CA ASN A 180 9.98 -6.13 -5.35
C ASN A 180 11.23 -6.93 -5.70
N ASN A 181 11.85 -6.59 -6.82
CA ASN A 181 13.14 -7.12 -7.23
C ASN A 181 14.14 -5.98 -7.38
N ILE A 182 15.39 -6.21 -7.02
CA ILE A 182 16.51 -5.35 -7.35
C ILE A 182 17.41 -6.11 -8.32
N PHE A 183 17.51 -5.62 -9.52
CA PHE A 183 18.44 -6.09 -10.54
C PHE A 183 19.71 -5.25 -10.43
N PHE A 184 20.79 -5.88 -10.01
CA PHE A 184 22.11 -5.25 -10.07
C PHE A 184 22.67 -5.47 -11.46
N ILE A 185 22.92 -4.38 -12.17
CA ILE A 185 23.29 -4.42 -13.59
C ILE A 185 24.66 -3.74 -13.80
N THR A 186 25.37 -4.18 -14.85
CA THR A 186 26.58 -3.54 -15.34
C THR A 186 26.24 -2.27 -16.14
N ASP A 187 27.26 -1.52 -16.53
CA ASP A 187 27.12 -0.36 -17.43
C ASP A 187 26.55 -0.74 -18.81
N ASN A 188 26.70 -2.00 -19.21
CA ASN A 188 26.14 -2.55 -20.45
C ASN A 188 24.74 -3.16 -20.28
N ASP A 189 24.03 -2.85 -19.18
CA ASP A 189 22.71 -3.40 -18.83
C ASP A 189 22.65 -4.94 -18.63
N GLU A 190 23.80 -5.60 -18.46
CA GLU A 190 23.82 -7.01 -18.13
C GLU A 190 23.52 -7.24 -16.65
N VAL A 191 22.61 -8.18 -16.36
CA VAL A 191 22.21 -8.51 -15.00
C VAL A 191 23.28 -9.35 -14.33
N LEU A 192 23.89 -8.82 -13.27
CA LEU A 192 24.88 -9.52 -12.44
C LEU A 192 24.18 -10.47 -11.46
N PHE A 193 23.18 -9.97 -10.74
CA PHE A 193 22.37 -10.77 -9.82
C PHE A 193 21.04 -10.06 -9.51
N ILE A 194 20.09 -10.84 -8.98
CA ILE A 194 18.76 -10.37 -8.62
C ILE A 194 18.58 -10.60 -7.12
N ASN A 195 18.22 -9.54 -6.40
CA ASN A 195 17.80 -9.61 -5.01
C ASN A 195 16.28 -9.43 -4.93
N LYS A 196 15.57 -10.47 -4.51
CA LYS A 196 14.13 -10.44 -4.30
C LYS A 196 13.83 -9.90 -2.92
N ILE A 197 12.92 -8.95 -2.84
CA ILE A 197 12.45 -8.33 -1.59
C ILE A 197 10.96 -8.62 -1.42
N PRO A 198 10.58 -9.73 -0.77
CA PRO A 198 9.18 -10.03 -0.47
C PRO A 198 8.53 -8.94 0.38
N ASN A 199 9.25 -8.43 1.38
CA ASN A 199 8.83 -7.33 2.22
C ASN A 199 10.01 -6.47 2.64
N GLY A 200 9.82 -5.15 2.60
CA GLY A 200 10.80 -4.17 3.06
C GLY A 200 10.14 -2.92 3.59
N LYS A 201 10.89 -2.18 4.41
CA LYS A 201 10.48 -0.89 4.97
C LYS A 201 11.67 0.05 5.02
N PHE A 202 11.42 1.32 4.71
CA PHE A 202 12.30 2.42 5.00
C PHE A 202 11.56 3.37 5.94
N PHE A 203 12.15 3.73 7.07
CA PHE A 203 11.50 4.55 8.10
C PHE A 203 12.56 5.18 9.01
N TYR A 204 12.15 6.24 9.72
CA TYR A 204 12.96 6.81 10.80
C TYR A 204 12.71 6.05 12.09
N ASP A 205 13.78 5.55 12.71
CA ASP A 205 13.73 4.91 14.01
C ASP A 205 14.09 5.90 15.12
N GLN A 206 13.12 6.16 15.98
CA GLN A 206 13.29 7.10 17.10
C GLN A 206 14.29 6.60 18.15
N ASN A 207 14.53 5.30 18.26
CA ASN A 207 15.46 4.74 19.24
C ASN A 207 16.92 4.92 18.79
N SER A 208 17.20 4.69 17.53
CA SER A 208 18.54 4.88 16.95
C SER A 208 18.75 6.28 16.41
N LEU A 209 17.73 7.15 16.40
CA LEU A 209 17.73 8.50 15.83
C LEU A 209 18.27 8.53 14.39
N SER A 210 17.92 7.53 13.60
CA SER A 210 18.43 7.35 12.24
C SER A 210 17.37 6.78 11.30
N ASN A 211 17.57 7.01 10.01
CA ASN A 211 16.81 6.34 8.98
C ASN A 211 17.28 4.89 8.86
N VAL A 212 16.32 3.96 8.82
CA VAL A 212 16.57 2.52 8.77
C VAL A 212 15.92 1.92 7.54
N ILE A 213 16.66 1.09 6.83
CA ILE A 213 16.14 0.22 5.79
C ILE A 213 16.12 -1.21 6.33
N SER A 214 14.95 -1.82 6.39
CA SER A 214 14.78 -3.19 6.83
C SER A 214 14.14 -4.02 5.72
N PHE A 215 14.83 -5.08 5.28
CA PHE A 215 14.35 -6.00 4.25
C PHE A 215 14.28 -7.43 4.79
N LYS A 216 13.24 -8.17 4.35
CA LYS A 216 13.33 -9.60 4.17
C LYS A 216 13.68 -9.83 2.70
N ASN A 217 14.80 -10.43 2.43
CA ASN A 217 15.29 -10.62 1.07
C ASN A 217 15.61 -12.09 0.78
N GLU A 218 15.62 -12.42 -0.49
CA GLU A 218 16.02 -13.71 -1.02
C GLU A 218 17.03 -13.48 -2.16
N MET A 219 18.19 -14.07 -2.02
CA MET A 219 19.23 -14.06 -3.05
C MET A 219 19.55 -15.49 -3.44
N PHE A 220 19.56 -15.80 -4.73
CA PHE A 220 19.69 -17.19 -5.24
C PHE A 220 18.67 -18.17 -4.66
N ASN A 221 17.43 -17.69 -4.36
CA ASN A 221 16.36 -18.43 -3.69
C ASN A 221 16.69 -18.87 -2.24
N VAL A 222 17.69 -18.26 -1.62
CA VAL A 222 18.01 -18.43 -0.20
C VAL A 222 17.53 -17.20 0.56
N PRO A 223 16.70 -17.33 1.61
CA PRO A 223 16.24 -16.22 2.43
C PRO A 223 17.37 -15.72 3.36
N PHE A 224 17.42 -14.42 3.55
CA PHE A 224 18.33 -13.71 4.44
C PHE A 224 17.58 -12.84 5.45
#